data_57ea29a99a094743a2d77aba862118dd
#
_entry.id   57ea29a99a094743a2d77aba862118dd
#
_cell.length_a   1.000
_cell.length_b   1.000
_cell.length_c   1.000
_cell.angle_alpha   90.00
_cell.angle_beta   90.00
_cell.angle_gamma   90.00
#
_symmetry.space_group_name_H-M   'P 1'
#
loop_
_entity.id
_entity.type
_entity.pdbx_description
1 polymer ?
#
loop_
_entity_poly.entity_id
_entity_poly.type
_entity_poly.pdbx_seq_one_letter_code
_entity_poly.pdbx_strand_id
1 'polypeptide(L)'
;MSKAKLKKHLLSLTKEQITNIVLELYDARKEAKDYLEFYLAPDCNAELEKSKKAIRNEFFPTRGFFEKPSFAKCRKVISDFQKLKPEPTTVADLMLFYIEQGCEYTLEFGDMWEQFYTTPVSYTHLRAHETL
;
A
#
# COMPACT_ATOMS: atom_id res chain seq x y z
N MET A 1 -11.93 -19.48 -12.43
CA MET A 1 -10.64 -20.00 -12.97
C MET A 1 -9.63 -20.01 -11.85
N SER A 2 -8.78 -21.01 -11.83
CA SER A 2 -7.81 -21.17 -10.76
C SER A 2 -6.39 -20.82 -11.23
N LYS A 3 -5.53 -20.54 -10.27
CA LYS A 3 -4.11 -20.30 -10.51
C LYS A 3 -3.46 -21.53 -11.19
N ALA A 4 -3.86 -22.72 -10.78
CA ALA A 4 -3.33 -23.95 -11.37
C ALA A 4 -3.69 -24.08 -12.83
N LYS A 5 -4.90 -23.74 -13.22
CA LYS A 5 -5.32 -23.75 -14.63
C LYS A 5 -4.54 -22.73 -15.45
N LEU A 6 -4.34 -21.55 -14.90
CA LEU A 6 -3.54 -20.51 -15.55
C LEU A 6 -2.11 -21.00 -15.76
N LYS A 7 -1.50 -21.57 -14.73
CA LYS A 7 -0.15 -22.12 -14.82
C LYS A 7 -0.04 -23.18 -15.93
N LYS A 8 -0.99 -24.10 -15.97
CA LYS A 8 -1.03 -25.14 -16.99
C LYS A 8 -1.11 -24.55 -18.39
N HIS A 9 -1.97 -23.56 -18.58
CA HIS A 9 -2.11 -22.89 -19.87
C HIS A 9 -0.81 -22.18 -20.27
N LEU A 10 -0.19 -21.44 -19.35
CA LEU A 10 1.04 -20.71 -19.62
C LEU A 10 2.18 -21.65 -19.98
N LEU A 11 2.26 -22.82 -19.34
CA LEU A 11 3.30 -23.81 -19.64
C LEU A 11 3.16 -24.40 -21.05
N SER A 12 1.96 -24.33 -21.63
CA SER A 12 1.71 -24.80 -22.99
C SER A 12 2.07 -23.77 -24.06
N LEU A 13 2.35 -22.55 -23.67
CA LEU A 13 2.65 -21.46 -24.59
C LEU A 13 4.14 -21.31 -24.84
N THR A 14 4.49 -20.70 -25.96
CA THR A 14 5.88 -20.35 -26.22
C THR A 14 6.28 -19.15 -25.37
N LYS A 15 7.59 -18.96 -25.22
CA LYS A 15 8.14 -17.82 -24.48
C LYS A 15 7.65 -16.51 -25.08
N GLU A 16 7.58 -16.42 -26.41
CA GLU A 16 7.10 -15.23 -27.08
C GLU A 16 5.64 -14.93 -26.76
N GLN A 17 4.80 -15.98 -26.75
CA GLN A 17 3.38 -15.83 -26.41
C GLN A 17 3.20 -15.35 -24.98
N ILE A 18 3.96 -15.90 -24.05
CA ILE A 18 3.92 -15.47 -22.63
C ILE A 18 4.37 -14.02 -22.51
N THR A 19 5.43 -13.65 -23.21
CA THR A 19 5.94 -12.27 -23.23
C THR A 19 4.86 -11.31 -23.68
N ASN A 20 4.14 -11.63 -24.73
CA ASN A 20 3.06 -10.78 -25.23
C ASN A 20 1.94 -10.62 -24.23
N ILE A 21 1.57 -11.72 -23.54
CA ILE A 21 0.53 -11.65 -22.50
C ILE A 21 0.96 -10.73 -21.37
N VAL A 22 2.20 -10.84 -20.91
CA VAL A 22 2.72 -9.99 -19.84
C VAL A 22 2.73 -8.52 -20.25
N LEU A 23 3.14 -8.23 -21.49
CA LEU A 23 3.15 -6.86 -22.00
C LEU A 23 1.74 -6.28 -22.13
N GLU A 24 0.78 -7.08 -22.56
CA GLU A 24 -0.62 -6.67 -22.59
C GLU A 24 -1.15 -6.37 -21.20
N LEU A 25 -0.79 -7.20 -20.23
CA LEU A 25 -1.19 -6.99 -18.84
C LEU A 25 -0.58 -5.69 -18.28
N TYR A 26 0.67 -5.43 -18.60
CA TYR A 26 1.36 -4.19 -18.22
C TYR A 26 0.60 -2.97 -18.73
N ASP A 27 0.13 -2.99 -19.98
CA ASP A 27 -0.60 -1.88 -20.57
C ASP A 27 -2.03 -1.77 -20.04
N ALA A 28 -2.64 -2.89 -19.70
CA ALA A 28 -4.07 -2.94 -19.37
C ALA A 28 -4.36 -2.56 -17.92
N ARG A 29 -3.44 -2.80 -17.00
CA ARG A 29 -3.67 -2.62 -15.57
C ARG A 29 -2.53 -1.90 -14.90
N LYS A 30 -2.85 -0.81 -14.21
CA LYS A 30 -1.86 -0.02 -13.49
C LYS A 30 -1.16 -0.83 -12.39
N GLU A 31 -1.93 -1.63 -11.67
CA GLU A 31 -1.37 -2.46 -10.60
C GLU A 31 -0.35 -3.46 -11.14
N ALA A 32 -0.63 -4.03 -12.31
CA ALA A 32 0.30 -4.95 -12.96
C ALA A 32 1.55 -4.22 -13.42
N LYS A 33 1.39 -3.02 -13.98
CA LYS A 33 2.50 -2.18 -14.39
C LYS A 33 3.41 -1.86 -13.22
N ASP A 34 2.84 -1.42 -12.11
CA ASP A 34 3.60 -1.05 -10.91
C ASP A 34 4.35 -2.26 -10.36
N TYR A 35 3.71 -3.41 -10.34
CA TYR A 35 4.33 -4.65 -9.86
C TYR A 35 5.51 -5.06 -10.75
N LEU A 36 5.34 -5.02 -12.07
CA LEU A 36 6.38 -5.43 -13.00
C LEU A 36 7.56 -4.46 -13.00
N GLU A 37 7.29 -3.18 -12.91
CA GLU A 37 8.36 -2.18 -12.79
C GLU A 37 9.17 -2.37 -11.52
N PHE A 38 8.50 -2.63 -10.40
CA PHE A 38 9.18 -2.93 -9.14
C PHE A 38 9.98 -4.23 -9.22
N TYR A 39 9.43 -5.24 -9.90
CA TYR A 39 10.13 -6.51 -10.09
C TYR A 39 11.44 -6.33 -10.84
N LEU A 40 11.45 -5.50 -11.86
CA LEU A 40 12.64 -5.25 -12.68
C LEU A 40 13.68 -4.37 -11.98
N ALA A 41 13.21 -3.38 -11.26
CA ALA A 41 14.09 -2.41 -10.60
C ALA A 41 13.53 -2.12 -9.20
N PRO A 42 13.74 -3.04 -8.25
CA PRO A 42 13.16 -2.89 -6.92
C PRO A 42 13.80 -1.72 -6.19
N ASP A 43 13.04 -0.66 -6.05
CA ASP A 43 13.42 0.51 -5.27
C ASP A 43 12.40 0.72 -4.17
N CYS A 44 12.66 0.04 -3.04
CA CYS A 44 11.79 0.12 -1.88
C CYS A 44 11.67 1.53 -1.34
N ASN A 45 12.74 2.32 -1.43
CA ASN A 45 12.72 3.69 -0.92
C ASN A 45 11.80 4.59 -1.74
N ALA A 46 11.86 4.49 -3.07
CA ALA A 46 10.98 5.27 -3.93
C ALA A 46 9.52 4.92 -3.72
N GLU A 47 9.21 3.63 -3.65
CA GLU A 47 7.84 3.18 -3.40
C GLU A 47 7.37 3.55 -2.00
N LEU A 48 8.25 3.47 -1.00
CA LEU A 48 7.94 3.86 0.35
C LEU A 48 7.60 5.36 0.41
N GLU A 49 8.39 6.20 -0.21
CA GLU A 49 8.15 7.64 -0.23
C GLU A 49 6.85 7.99 -0.96
N LYS A 50 6.57 7.32 -2.05
CA LYS A 50 5.31 7.49 -2.79
C LYS A 50 4.11 7.13 -1.92
N SER A 51 4.20 6.02 -1.19
CA SER A 51 3.14 5.58 -0.30
C SER A 51 2.97 6.53 0.88
N LYS A 52 4.07 7.02 1.44
CA LYS A 52 4.02 8.02 2.51
C LYS A 52 3.34 9.30 2.05
N LYS A 53 3.63 9.76 0.85
CA LYS A 53 2.98 10.97 0.29
C LYS A 53 1.48 10.75 0.14
N ALA A 54 1.06 9.58 -0.31
CA ALA A 54 -0.36 9.27 -0.46
C ALA A 54 -1.08 9.29 0.89
N ILE A 55 -0.48 8.71 1.93
CA ILE A 55 -1.02 8.73 3.28
C ILE A 55 -1.04 10.14 3.84
N ARG A 56 0.06 10.86 3.70
CA ARG A 56 0.16 12.26 4.17
C ARG A 56 -0.92 13.12 3.54
N ASN A 57 -1.12 12.97 2.23
CA ASN A 57 -2.12 13.74 1.50
C ASN A 57 -3.55 13.44 1.96
N GLU A 58 -3.80 12.25 2.47
CA GLU A 58 -5.12 11.89 2.99
C GLU A 58 -5.43 12.64 4.29
N PHE A 59 -4.42 12.78 5.17
CA PHE A 59 -4.59 13.51 6.43
C PHE A 59 -4.45 15.03 6.25
N PHE A 60 -3.52 15.46 5.41
CA PHE A 60 -3.19 16.88 5.21
C PHE A 60 -3.16 17.18 3.72
N PRO A 61 -4.34 17.24 3.07
CA PRO A 61 -4.40 17.48 1.64
C PRO A 61 -3.84 18.85 1.28
N THR A 62 -3.11 18.90 0.18
CA THR A 62 -2.52 20.15 -0.31
C THR A 62 -3.53 21.04 -0.99
N ARG A 63 -4.67 20.50 -1.38
CA ARG A 63 -5.73 21.23 -2.06
C ARG A 63 -7.05 20.97 -1.38
N GLY A 64 -7.89 22.00 -1.41
CA GLY A 64 -9.24 21.90 -0.92
C GLY A 64 -9.34 22.09 0.57
N PHE A 65 -10.50 21.79 1.07
CA PHE A 65 -10.81 21.97 2.48
C PHE A 65 -10.80 20.62 3.20
N PHE A 66 -10.86 20.72 4.50
CA PHE A 66 -10.71 19.56 5.35
C PHE A 66 -11.95 18.67 5.36
N GLU A 67 -11.78 17.48 4.81
CA GLU A 67 -12.71 16.40 5.02
C GLU A 67 -12.05 15.43 5.99
N LYS A 68 -12.85 14.52 6.55
CA LYS A 68 -12.29 13.46 7.37
C LYS A 68 -11.34 12.61 6.55
N PRO A 69 -10.16 12.28 7.09
CA PRO A 69 -9.26 11.37 6.39
C PRO A 69 -9.93 10.02 6.15
N SER A 70 -9.68 9.45 5.01
CA SER A 70 -10.19 8.12 4.71
C SER A 70 -9.19 7.05 5.16
N PHE A 71 -9.51 6.38 6.25
CA PHE A 71 -8.68 5.29 6.75
C PHE A 71 -8.66 4.12 5.77
N ALA A 72 -9.76 3.91 5.07
CA ALA A 72 -9.82 2.87 4.04
C ALA A 72 -8.82 3.12 2.92
N LYS A 73 -8.66 4.36 2.48
CA LYS A 73 -7.67 4.72 1.48
C LYS A 73 -6.24 4.51 1.99
N CYS A 74 -5.97 4.88 3.23
CA CYS A 74 -4.66 4.66 3.82
C CYS A 74 -4.34 3.17 3.94
N ARG A 75 -5.29 2.36 4.36
CA ARG A 75 -5.11 0.91 4.44
C ARG A 75 -4.88 0.31 3.06
N LYS A 76 -5.55 0.83 2.04
CA LYS A 76 -5.35 0.38 0.67
C LYS A 76 -3.93 0.69 0.20
N VAL A 77 -3.42 1.87 0.51
CA VAL A 77 -2.04 2.25 0.19
C VAL A 77 -1.06 1.26 0.82
N ILE A 78 -1.24 0.94 2.09
CA ILE A 78 -0.39 -0.02 2.81
C ILE A 78 -0.51 -1.41 2.19
N SER A 79 -1.72 -1.85 1.90
CA SER A 79 -1.97 -3.16 1.29
C SER A 79 -1.31 -3.26 -0.08
N ASP A 80 -1.44 -2.24 -0.91
CA ASP A 80 -0.83 -2.22 -2.23
C ASP A 80 0.69 -2.24 -2.15
N PHE A 81 1.27 -1.54 -1.16
CA PHE A 81 2.70 -1.57 -0.92
C PHE A 81 3.15 -2.98 -0.51
N GLN A 82 2.41 -3.64 0.37
CA GLN A 82 2.72 -5.01 0.80
C GLN A 82 2.68 -6.01 -0.37
N LYS A 83 1.79 -5.78 -1.34
CA LYS A 83 1.66 -6.66 -2.50
C LYS A 83 2.88 -6.63 -3.41
N LEU A 84 3.68 -5.59 -3.34
CA LEU A 84 4.95 -5.51 -4.06
C LEU A 84 6.03 -6.39 -3.43
N LYS A 85 5.76 -6.94 -2.25
CA LYS A 85 6.68 -7.79 -1.49
C LYS A 85 8.00 -7.08 -1.16
N PRO A 86 7.93 -5.87 -0.58
CA PRO A 86 9.12 -5.16 -0.15
C PRO A 86 9.71 -5.80 1.10
N GLU A 87 10.85 -5.28 1.55
CA GLU A 87 11.41 -5.73 2.80
C GLU A 87 10.45 -5.46 3.97
N PRO A 88 10.32 -6.40 4.93
CA PRO A 88 9.39 -6.22 6.05
C PRO A 88 9.63 -4.94 6.86
N THR A 89 10.88 -4.50 6.96
CA THR A 89 11.22 -3.26 7.67
C THR A 89 10.59 -2.04 7.03
N THR A 90 10.47 -2.01 5.70
CA THR A 90 9.84 -0.89 4.99
C THR A 90 8.33 -0.90 5.18
N VAL A 91 7.72 -2.07 5.28
CA VAL A 91 6.28 -2.17 5.60
C VAL A 91 6.02 -1.63 6.99
N ALA A 92 6.83 -2.04 7.97
CA ALA A 92 6.71 -1.54 9.33
C ALA A 92 6.88 -0.02 9.39
N ASP A 93 7.84 0.50 8.64
CA ASP A 93 8.09 1.94 8.56
C ASP A 93 6.87 2.69 8.02
N LEU A 94 6.24 2.15 6.98
CA LEU A 94 5.04 2.75 6.41
C LEU A 94 3.87 2.73 7.40
N MET A 95 3.70 1.63 8.11
CA MET A 95 2.66 1.52 9.13
C MET A 95 2.86 2.52 10.26
N LEU A 96 4.10 2.67 10.72
CA LEU A 96 4.44 3.66 11.73
C LEU A 96 4.18 5.07 11.24
N PHE A 97 4.51 5.35 9.99
CA PHE A 97 4.23 6.64 9.39
C PHE A 97 2.73 6.94 9.39
N TYR A 98 1.92 5.96 9.05
CA TYR A 98 0.47 6.09 9.08
C TYR A 98 -0.02 6.47 10.49
N ILE A 99 0.47 5.78 11.51
CA ILE A 99 0.13 6.08 12.90
C ILE A 99 0.59 7.47 13.28
N GLU A 100 1.80 7.85 12.91
CA GLU A 100 2.35 9.19 13.18
C GLU A 100 1.49 10.29 12.55
N GLN A 101 1.04 10.09 11.32
CA GLN A 101 0.18 11.05 10.65
C GLN A 101 -1.16 11.19 11.36
N GLY A 102 -1.72 10.08 11.83
CA GLY A 102 -2.95 10.11 12.60
C GLY A 102 -2.79 10.85 13.94
N CYS A 103 -1.68 10.65 14.61
CA CYS A 103 -1.37 11.35 15.85
C CYS A 103 -1.19 12.85 15.61
N GLU A 104 -0.46 13.20 14.55
CA GLU A 104 -0.24 14.58 14.16
C GLU A 104 -1.56 15.29 13.83
N TYR A 105 -2.43 14.59 13.11
CA TYR A 105 -3.76 15.10 12.79
C TYR A 105 -4.58 15.33 14.06
N THR A 106 -4.53 14.41 15.00
CA THR A 106 -5.25 14.53 16.27
C THR A 106 -4.75 15.75 17.07
N LEU A 107 -3.45 15.97 17.11
CA LEU A 107 -2.88 17.13 17.78
C LEU A 107 -3.30 18.45 17.12
N GLU A 108 -3.40 18.45 15.80
CA GLU A 108 -3.74 19.66 15.03
C GLU A 108 -5.24 19.97 15.08
N PHE A 109 -6.09 18.97 14.93
CA PHE A 109 -7.54 19.15 14.75
C PHE A 109 -8.38 18.56 15.88
N GLY A 110 -7.72 18.09 16.93
CA GLY A 110 -8.40 17.48 18.07
C GLY A 110 -8.58 15.98 17.90
N ASP A 111 -9.09 15.35 18.96
CA ASP A 111 -9.26 13.93 19.01
C ASP A 111 -10.22 13.47 17.92
N MET A 112 -9.72 12.56 17.08
CA MET A 112 -10.53 12.12 15.97
C MET A 112 -11.64 11.22 16.40
N TRP A 113 -11.31 10.16 17.03
CA TRP A 113 -12.32 9.24 17.47
C TRP A 113 -11.77 7.83 17.57
N GLU A 114 -12.60 7.03 18.11
CA GLU A 114 -12.37 5.63 18.36
C GLU A 114 -11.92 4.87 17.11
N GLN A 115 -12.50 5.18 15.98
CA GLN A 115 -12.20 4.53 14.72
C GLN A 115 -10.72 4.62 14.35
N PHE A 116 -10.10 5.77 14.59
CA PHE A 116 -8.67 5.94 14.33
C PHE A 116 -7.83 5.02 15.22
N TYR A 117 -8.14 4.98 16.50
CA TYR A 117 -7.37 4.17 17.45
C TYR A 117 -7.57 2.67 17.23
N THR A 118 -8.75 2.28 16.81
CA THR A 118 -9.06 0.88 16.54
C THR A 118 -8.34 0.37 15.29
N THR A 119 -8.33 1.18 14.22
CA THR A 119 -7.73 0.79 12.96
C THR A 119 -6.23 0.56 13.05
N PRO A 120 -5.42 1.47 13.60
CA PRO A 120 -4.00 1.21 13.80
C PRO A 120 -3.71 0.02 14.69
N VAL A 121 -4.53 -0.21 15.70
CA VAL A 121 -4.37 -1.36 16.59
C VAL A 121 -4.49 -2.68 15.83
N SER A 122 -5.35 -2.76 14.81
CA SER A 122 -5.48 -3.97 14.02
C SER A 122 -4.20 -4.32 13.26
N TYR A 123 -3.38 -3.35 12.92
CA TYR A 123 -2.09 -3.56 12.27
C TYR A 123 -0.95 -3.81 13.26
N THR A 124 -1.00 -3.16 14.40
CA THR A 124 0.11 -3.14 15.36
C THR A 124 -0.35 -3.42 16.78
N HIS A 125 -1.35 -4.26 16.94
CA HIS A 125 -2.00 -4.44 18.23
C HIS A 125 -1.05 -4.86 19.37
N LEU A 126 -0.07 -5.69 19.09
CA LEU A 126 0.90 -6.09 20.11
C LEU A 126 1.70 -4.89 20.59
N ARG A 127 2.12 -4.05 19.67
CA ARG A 127 2.88 -2.85 20.00
C ARG A 127 2.02 -1.86 20.79
N ALA A 128 0.76 -1.67 20.35
CA ALA A 128 -0.15 -0.77 21.02
C ALA A 128 -0.40 -1.20 22.46
N HIS A 129 -0.57 -2.49 22.71
CA HIS A 129 -0.74 -3.02 24.04
C HIS A 129 0.51 -2.83 24.89
N GLU A 130 1.68 -2.98 24.32
CA GLU A 130 2.93 -2.79 25.03
C GLU A 130 3.16 -1.35 25.48
N THR A 131 2.64 -0.39 24.71
CA THR A 131 2.81 1.03 25.03
C THR A 131 1.79 1.53 26.03
N LEU A 132 0.76 0.79 26.26
CA LEU A 132 -0.26 1.16 27.24
C LEU A 132 0.12 0.64 28.62
#